data_45330f43eb8166b9ea3fc5fd026d0389
#
_entry.id   45330f43eb8166b9ea3fc5fd026d0389
#
_cell.length_a   1.000
_cell.length_b   1.000
_cell.length_c   1.000
_cell.angle_alpha   90.00
_cell.angle_beta   90.00
_cell.angle_gamma   90.00
#
_symmetry.space_group_name_H-M   'P 1'
#
loop_
_entity.id
_entity.type
_entity.pdbx_description
1 polymer ?
#
loop_
_entity_poly.entity_id
_entity_poly.type
_entity_poly.pdbx_seq_one_letter_code
_entity_poly.pdbx_strand_id
1 'polypeptide(L)'
;MLPSEEGGAMSAKMELAELPRWEMAVYWFLSFASHLYSFYEVHRFSKEHEESLDREVQLEKGYLIWGFRKDPTDFEWSFWSEWAWQSLLWTLIGHAVVSKLFGVYLPQSRKVILTLYGMLAAWWLLGSRGIAVLMLHLSVSLAVAQLCSPILCWGCALVLLSTLHISSLQDMQRGWYDSDERYYLLLFSTAVCALRCISFSLELCWNPLLVRAPGQQRSSLQFRKMRMFIMQLYNLTAYCFYHPLFYNGPIITYRDFSQQMEKPVCKVSAVWALCRIMRVCVWWCLAELMIHLMYMHAIQNNETYLNILPPWALGGLALAVVQFFYVKYLVLFGVGSLLVTLDGLNPPPLPRCVSIMYSFQGMWRHFDVGLYKWLIRYLYVPLGGSRRGFFQKLVSTALAFSFVCFWHGCHDYLQWWALLNWVGVLVENAIALLLSSAPLHHIIVRFLSPRMQRRGLAFISAFSTAMLILSNLMFLGGIHVSWVYWKRVFVQGWSNVALPMVGFLYCFAQVGLDFDQKQSRRQSSTTPSS
;
A
#
# COMPACT_ATOMS: atom_id res chain seq x y z
N MET A 1 18.38 -8.73 19.75
CA MET A 1 17.73 -7.47 20.10
C MET A 1 18.38 -6.38 19.26
N LEU A 2 17.78 -5.95 18.16
CA LEU A 2 18.11 -4.67 17.57
C LEU A 2 17.28 -3.64 18.34
N PRO A 3 17.84 -2.47 18.69
CA PRO A 3 17.07 -1.40 19.30
C PRO A 3 15.89 -1.13 18.37
N SER A 4 14.72 -0.89 18.94
CA SER A 4 13.59 -0.29 18.27
C SER A 4 14.10 0.96 17.57
N GLU A 5 14.50 0.85 16.31
CA GLU A 5 14.80 1.99 15.46
C GLU A 5 13.46 2.65 15.10
N GLU A 6 12.88 3.28 16.10
CA GLU A 6 12.22 4.54 15.85
C GLU A 6 13.31 5.40 15.22
N GLY A 7 13.28 5.48 13.88
CA GLY A 7 14.17 6.35 13.14
C GLY A 7 14.09 7.71 13.80
N GLY A 8 15.16 8.07 14.48
CA GLY A 8 15.41 9.39 14.99
C GLY A 8 15.57 10.37 13.82
N ALA A 9 14.52 10.56 13.05
CA ALA A 9 14.21 11.86 12.53
C ALA A 9 13.73 12.60 13.76
N MET A 10 14.51 13.49 14.21
CA MET A 10 14.25 14.57 15.15
C MET A 10 12.93 15.30 14.77
N SER A 11 11.80 14.59 14.85
CA SER A 11 10.61 15.11 15.40
C SER A 11 10.89 15.11 16.90
N ALA A 12 11.62 16.10 17.39
CA ALA A 12 11.25 16.68 18.66
C ALA A 12 9.75 16.85 18.49
N LYS A 13 8.96 15.97 19.14
CA LYS A 13 7.51 16.09 19.19
C LYS A 13 7.29 17.44 19.84
N MET A 14 7.19 18.47 18.99
CA MET A 14 6.71 19.76 19.44
C MET A 14 5.31 19.43 19.95
N GLU A 15 5.14 19.39 21.28
CA GLU A 15 3.83 19.15 21.88
C GLU A 15 2.94 20.27 21.35
N LEU A 16 2.17 19.94 20.31
CA LEU A 16 1.26 20.88 19.69
C LEU A 16 0.24 21.29 20.75
N ALA A 17 0.08 22.57 20.95
CA ALA A 17 -0.91 23.11 21.88
C ALA A 17 -2.31 22.65 21.50
N GLU A 18 -3.14 22.34 22.48
CA GLU A 18 -4.55 22.07 22.24
C GLU A 18 -5.28 23.35 21.84
N LEU A 19 -6.08 23.24 20.78
CA LEU A 19 -7.00 24.29 20.37
C LEU A 19 -8.27 24.27 21.24
N PRO A 20 -9.01 25.37 21.32
CA PRO A 20 -10.30 25.39 21.98
C PRO A 20 -11.23 24.32 21.44
N ARG A 21 -12.01 23.67 22.30
CA ARG A 21 -12.92 22.57 21.89
C ARG A 21 -13.93 23.00 20.84
N TRP A 22 -14.46 24.22 20.93
CA TRP A 22 -15.40 24.75 19.94
C TRP A 22 -14.74 24.94 18.56
N GLU A 23 -13.49 25.40 18.52
CA GLU A 23 -12.73 25.57 17.27
C GLU A 23 -12.49 24.20 16.60
N MET A 24 -12.09 23.21 17.38
CA MET A 24 -11.94 21.85 16.87
C MET A 24 -13.28 21.24 16.41
N ALA A 25 -14.39 21.51 17.09
CA ALA A 25 -15.70 21.06 16.67
C ALA A 25 -16.10 21.65 15.31
N VAL A 26 -15.80 22.94 15.07
CA VAL A 26 -16.00 23.61 13.76
C VAL A 26 -15.17 22.92 12.67
N TYR A 27 -13.89 22.64 12.91
CA TYR A 27 -13.05 21.96 11.92
C TYR A 27 -13.55 20.55 11.59
N TRP A 28 -13.97 19.78 12.60
CA TRP A 28 -14.59 18.48 12.39
C TRP A 28 -15.88 18.59 11.58
N PHE A 29 -16.76 19.54 11.93
CA PHE A 29 -18.00 19.77 11.21
C PHE A 29 -17.77 20.15 9.75
N LEU A 30 -16.89 21.12 9.49
CA LEU A 30 -16.58 21.56 8.13
C LEU A 30 -15.92 20.45 7.31
N SER A 31 -15.02 19.69 7.91
CA SER A 31 -14.39 18.55 7.23
C SER A 31 -15.42 17.48 6.87
N PHE A 32 -16.31 17.12 7.79
CA PHE A 32 -17.32 16.08 7.55
C PHE A 32 -18.41 16.56 6.57
N ALA A 33 -18.91 17.77 6.76
CA ALA A 33 -19.92 18.34 5.89
C ALA A 33 -19.41 18.52 4.45
N SER A 34 -18.17 18.97 4.26
CA SER A 34 -17.55 19.10 2.93
C SER A 34 -17.38 17.75 2.24
N HIS A 35 -17.04 16.67 2.95
CA HIS A 35 -17.01 15.32 2.38
C HIS A 35 -18.39 14.87 1.89
N LEU A 36 -19.41 14.99 2.72
CA LEU A 36 -20.77 14.58 2.36
C LEU A 36 -21.30 15.38 1.17
N TYR A 37 -21.07 16.69 1.19
CA TYR A 37 -21.51 17.55 0.10
C TYR A 37 -20.74 17.26 -1.20
N SER A 38 -19.44 17.00 -1.10
CA SER A 38 -18.62 16.60 -2.26
C SER A 38 -19.11 15.30 -2.89
N PHE A 39 -19.43 14.28 -2.09
CA PHE A 39 -20.00 13.03 -2.61
C PHE A 39 -21.39 13.21 -3.20
N TYR A 40 -22.22 14.06 -2.58
CA TYR A 40 -23.52 14.41 -3.13
C TYR A 40 -23.42 15.07 -4.51
N GLU A 41 -22.50 16.01 -4.69
CA GLU A 41 -22.30 16.68 -5.99
C GLU A 41 -21.80 15.71 -7.08
N VAL A 42 -20.92 14.78 -6.73
CA VAL A 42 -20.47 13.72 -7.66
C VAL A 42 -21.62 12.77 -7.99
N HIS A 43 -22.42 12.37 -6.99
CA HIS A 43 -23.59 11.54 -7.19
C HIS A 43 -24.62 12.23 -8.11
N ARG A 44 -24.91 13.50 -7.84
CA ARG A 44 -25.84 14.30 -8.66
C ARG A 44 -25.37 14.35 -10.11
N PHE A 45 -24.11 14.71 -10.35
CA PHE A 45 -23.53 14.74 -11.69
C PHE A 45 -23.55 13.37 -12.37
N SER A 46 -23.24 12.30 -11.63
CA SER A 46 -23.31 10.93 -12.16
C SER A 46 -24.71 10.57 -12.63
N LYS A 47 -25.74 10.95 -11.89
CA LYS A 47 -27.13 10.68 -12.24
C LYS A 47 -27.65 11.56 -13.40
N GLU A 48 -27.27 12.82 -13.43
CA GLU A 48 -27.60 13.74 -14.53
C GLU A 48 -27.03 13.27 -15.88
N HIS A 49 -25.89 12.56 -15.88
CA HIS A 49 -25.19 12.10 -17.09
C HIS A 49 -25.22 10.56 -17.27
N GLU A 50 -26.03 9.83 -16.51
CA GLU A 50 -26.04 8.36 -16.49
C GLU A 50 -26.26 7.74 -17.87
N GLU A 51 -27.23 8.24 -18.65
CA GLU A 51 -27.53 7.71 -19.99
C GLU A 51 -26.41 7.97 -21.00
N SER A 52 -25.73 9.11 -20.90
CA SER A 52 -24.62 9.42 -21.79
C SER A 52 -23.36 8.63 -21.41
N LEU A 53 -23.07 8.49 -20.12
CA LEU A 53 -21.99 7.64 -19.62
C LEU A 53 -22.21 6.16 -19.99
N ASP A 54 -23.45 5.68 -19.89
CA ASP A 54 -23.78 4.29 -20.27
C ASP A 54 -23.51 3.99 -21.75
N ARG A 55 -23.81 4.93 -22.64
CA ARG A 55 -23.52 4.79 -24.07
C ARG A 55 -22.04 4.73 -24.39
N GLU A 56 -21.20 5.40 -23.58
CA GLU A 56 -19.75 5.46 -23.82
C GLU A 56 -18.98 4.32 -23.13
N VAL A 57 -19.37 3.99 -21.89
CA VAL A 57 -18.59 3.11 -21.02
C VAL A 57 -19.31 1.77 -20.73
N GLN A 58 -20.57 1.63 -21.14
CA GLN A 58 -21.40 0.44 -20.87
C GLN A 58 -21.46 0.11 -19.37
N LEU A 59 -22.15 0.96 -18.62
CA LEU A 59 -22.38 0.73 -17.18
C LEU A 59 -23.09 -0.60 -16.95
N GLU A 60 -22.63 -1.35 -15.96
CA GLU A 60 -23.21 -2.64 -15.60
C GLU A 60 -24.52 -2.49 -14.81
N LYS A 61 -25.36 -3.54 -14.82
CA LYS A 61 -26.51 -3.61 -13.92
C LYS A 61 -26.05 -3.77 -12.49
N GLY A 62 -26.42 -2.83 -11.62
CA GLY A 62 -26.12 -2.90 -10.21
C GLY A 62 -26.92 -4.03 -9.54
N TYR A 63 -26.26 -4.77 -8.67
CA TYR A 63 -26.90 -5.85 -7.91
C TYR A 63 -27.13 -5.50 -6.44
N LEU A 64 -26.38 -4.54 -5.89
CA LEU A 64 -26.49 -4.15 -4.49
C LEU A 64 -27.69 -3.23 -4.25
N ILE A 65 -27.96 -2.29 -5.17
CA ILE A 65 -29.07 -1.36 -5.09
C ILE A 65 -29.94 -1.55 -6.33
N TRP A 66 -31.17 -2.00 -6.10
CA TRP A 66 -32.12 -2.23 -7.18
C TRP A 66 -32.37 -0.96 -8.00
N GLY A 67 -32.27 -1.05 -9.32
CA GLY A 67 -32.50 0.05 -10.25
C GLY A 67 -31.33 0.99 -10.45
N PHE A 68 -30.23 0.82 -9.72
CA PHE A 68 -28.99 1.56 -9.95
C PHE A 68 -28.06 0.80 -10.90
N ARG A 69 -27.30 1.54 -11.69
CA ARG A 69 -26.19 1.00 -12.48
C ARG A 69 -24.91 1.02 -11.65
N LYS A 70 -23.89 0.32 -12.13
CA LYS A 70 -22.57 0.18 -11.50
C LYS A 70 -21.49 0.66 -12.47
N ASP A 71 -20.53 1.40 -11.98
CA ASP A 71 -19.31 1.79 -12.70
C ASP A 71 -18.29 0.63 -12.71
N PRO A 72 -18.03 -0.04 -13.86
CA PRO A 72 -17.08 -1.15 -13.95
C PRO A 72 -15.65 -0.69 -14.28
N THR A 73 -15.40 0.61 -14.40
CA THR A 73 -14.20 1.15 -15.04
C THR A 73 -12.94 1.05 -14.17
N ASP A 74 -13.06 0.85 -12.84
CA ASP A 74 -11.89 0.47 -12.04
C ASP A 74 -11.54 -0.99 -12.31
N PHE A 75 -10.56 -1.18 -13.20
CA PHE A 75 -10.10 -2.51 -13.62
C PHE A 75 -9.68 -3.39 -12.43
N GLU A 76 -8.94 -2.84 -11.47
CA GLU A 76 -8.44 -3.63 -10.33
C GLU A 76 -9.59 -4.13 -9.44
N TRP A 77 -10.59 -3.27 -9.17
CA TRP A 77 -11.75 -3.68 -8.37
C TRP A 77 -12.65 -4.68 -9.11
N SER A 78 -12.96 -4.42 -10.37
CA SER A 78 -13.77 -5.33 -11.20
C SER A 78 -13.10 -6.68 -11.31
N PHE A 79 -11.79 -6.71 -11.60
CA PHE A 79 -10.99 -7.94 -11.64
C PHE A 79 -11.02 -8.71 -10.31
N TRP A 80 -10.69 -8.07 -9.18
CA TRP A 80 -10.63 -8.76 -7.90
C TRP A 80 -12.02 -9.15 -7.37
N SER A 81 -13.06 -8.35 -7.58
CA SER A 81 -14.41 -8.66 -7.10
C SER A 81 -15.05 -9.80 -7.89
N GLU A 82 -14.93 -9.80 -9.21
CA GLU A 82 -15.51 -10.82 -10.07
C GLU A 82 -14.74 -12.13 -9.97
N TRP A 83 -13.44 -12.08 -10.16
CA TRP A 83 -12.59 -13.25 -10.13
C TRP A 83 -12.46 -13.87 -8.73
N ALA A 84 -12.50 -13.08 -7.66
CA ALA A 84 -12.47 -13.57 -6.30
C ALA A 84 -13.63 -14.52 -6.00
N TRP A 85 -14.83 -14.21 -6.44
CA TRP A 85 -15.99 -15.09 -6.26
C TRP A 85 -15.86 -16.41 -7.02
N GLN A 86 -15.32 -16.39 -8.23
CA GLN A 86 -15.22 -17.56 -9.07
C GLN A 86 -14.17 -18.56 -8.58
N SER A 87 -13.03 -18.11 -8.10
CA SER A 87 -11.88 -18.98 -7.88
C SER A 87 -11.11 -18.72 -6.58
N LEU A 88 -10.71 -17.47 -6.30
CA LEU A 88 -9.77 -17.15 -5.23
C LEU A 88 -10.35 -17.41 -3.85
N LEU A 89 -11.60 -17.03 -3.61
CA LEU A 89 -12.24 -17.15 -2.30
C LEU A 89 -12.25 -18.61 -1.83
N TRP A 90 -12.54 -19.55 -2.71
CA TRP A 90 -12.59 -20.97 -2.40
C TRP A 90 -11.21 -21.53 -2.03
N THR A 91 -10.16 -21.11 -2.76
CA THR A 91 -8.79 -21.52 -2.42
C THR A 91 -8.31 -20.88 -1.10
N LEU A 92 -8.74 -19.68 -0.79
CA LEU A 92 -8.43 -19.02 0.50
C LEU A 92 -9.17 -19.67 1.67
N ILE A 93 -10.45 -20.04 1.50
CA ILE A 93 -11.21 -20.81 2.48
C ILE A 93 -10.56 -22.19 2.69
N GLY A 94 -10.21 -22.87 1.61
CA GLY A 94 -9.49 -24.13 1.66
C GLY A 94 -8.16 -24.03 2.43
N HIS A 95 -7.39 -22.95 2.19
CA HIS A 95 -6.18 -22.68 2.97
C HIS A 95 -6.47 -22.56 4.48
N ALA A 96 -7.50 -21.79 4.86
CA ALA A 96 -7.87 -21.61 6.25
C ALA A 96 -8.26 -22.93 6.92
N VAL A 97 -9.02 -23.78 6.22
CA VAL A 97 -9.40 -25.12 6.70
C VAL A 97 -8.16 -26.01 6.89
N VAL A 98 -7.32 -26.09 5.86
CA VAL A 98 -6.06 -26.89 5.90
C VAL A 98 -5.16 -26.40 7.02
N SER A 99 -4.96 -25.09 7.15
CA SER A 99 -4.13 -24.50 8.20
C SER A 99 -4.63 -24.86 9.61
N LYS A 100 -5.94 -24.81 9.84
CA LYS A 100 -6.52 -25.15 11.14
C LYS A 100 -6.43 -26.64 11.44
N LEU A 101 -6.79 -27.50 10.50
CA LEU A 101 -6.72 -28.94 10.66
C LEU A 101 -5.29 -29.40 10.99
N PHE A 102 -4.33 -29.02 10.15
CA PHE A 102 -2.95 -29.47 10.32
C PHE A 102 -2.19 -28.72 11.43
N GLY A 103 -2.64 -27.51 11.79
CA GLY A 103 -2.15 -26.82 12.97
C GLY A 103 -2.49 -27.54 14.28
N VAL A 104 -3.60 -28.28 14.32
CA VAL A 104 -4.03 -29.09 15.49
C VAL A 104 -3.44 -30.49 15.44
N TYR A 105 -3.58 -31.20 14.32
CA TYR A 105 -3.23 -32.63 14.24
C TYR A 105 -1.76 -32.89 13.89
N LEU A 106 -1.11 -32.05 13.09
CA LEU A 106 0.26 -32.22 12.62
C LEU A 106 1.07 -30.91 12.64
N PRO A 107 1.26 -30.27 13.80
CA PRO A 107 1.89 -28.95 13.89
C PRO A 107 3.31 -28.91 13.32
N GLN A 108 4.08 -29.99 13.40
CA GLN A 108 5.45 -30.08 12.87
C GLN A 108 5.49 -30.08 11.34
N SER A 109 4.47 -30.64 10.67
CA SER A 109 4.38 -30.72 9.21
C SER A 109 3.59 -29.57 8.60
N ARG A 110 3.00 -28.68 9.41
CA ARG A 110 2.11 -27.60 8.99
C ARG A 110 2.76 -26.74 7.90
N LYS A 111 3.99 -26.29 8.09
CA LYS A 111 4.70 -25.44 7.11
C LYS A 111 4.83 -26.13 5.75
N VAL A 112 5.17 -27.43 5.74
CA VAL A 112 5.28 -28.23 4.51
C VAL A 112 3.93 -28.32 3.81
N ILE A 113 2.88 -28.65 4.57
CA ILE A 113 1.52 -28.82 4.04
C ILE A 113 0.98 -27.50 3.46
N LEU A 114 1.17 -26.38 4.15
CA LEU A 114 0.77 -25.07 3.64
C LEU A 114 1.57 -24.65 2.40
N THR A 115 2.85 -25.04 2.32
CA THR A 115 3.67 -24.80 1.11
C THR A 115 3.13 -25.60 -0.07
N LEU A 116 2.87 -26.90 0.12
CA LEU A 116 2.29 -27.75 -0.93
C LEU A 116 0.91 -27.27 -1.36
N TYR A 117 0.07 -26.89 -0.40
CA TYR A 117 -1.24 -26.31 -0.69
C TYR A 117 -1.11 -25.04 -1.53
N GLY A 118 -0.23 -24.11 -1.14
CA GLY A 118 0.00 -22.86 -1.89
C GLY A 118 0.51 -23.11 -3.30
N MET A 119 1.41 -24.07 -3.49
CA MET A 119 1.89 -24.47 -4.81
C MET A 119 0.79 -25.09 -5.67
N LEU A 120 -0.04 -25.97 -5.09
CA LEU A 120 -1.18 -26.58 -5.80
C LEU A 120 -2.24 -25.55 -6.17
N ALA A 121 -2.57 -24.64 -5.25
CA ALA A 121 -3.51 -23.56 -5.53
C ALA A 121 -2.97 -22.62 -6.62
N ALA A 122 -1.69 -22.25 -6.56
CA ALA A 122 -1.06 -21.45 -7.58
C ALA A 122 -1.02 -22.18 -8.95
N TRP A 123 -0.72 -23.49 -8.94
CA TRP A 123 -0.76 -24.30 -10.16
C TRP A 123 -2.17 -24.37 -10.77
N TRP A 124 -3.20 -24.54 -9.94
CA TRP A 124 -4.60 -24.54 -10.37
C TRP A 124 -4.99 -23.23 -11.06
N LEU A 125 -4.54 -22.10 -10.52
CA LEU A 125 -4.94 -20.76 -11.00
C LEU A 125 -4.07 -20.26 -12.16
N LEU A 126 -2.74 -20.51 -12.13
CA LEU A 126 -1.79 -20.00 -13.13
C LEU A 126 -1.39 -21.04 -14.19
N GLY A 127 -1.74 -22.31 -13.97
CA GLY A 127 -1.29 -23.39 -14.85
C GLY A 127 0.21 -23.70 -14.72
N SER A 128 0.64 -24.71 -15.48
CA SER A 128 2.04 -25.19 -15.44
C SER A 128 3.05 -24.16 -15.96
N ARG A 129 2.68 -23.39 -16.99
CA ARG A 129 3.55 -22.33 -17.57
C ARG A 129 3.78 -21.19 -16.58
N GLY A 130 2.72 -20.73 -15.89
CA GLY A 130 2.83 -19.71 -14.86
C GLY A 130 3.71 -20.15 -13.69
N ILE A 131 3.52 -21.38 -13.21
CA ILE A 131 4.41 -21.95 -12.16
C ILE A 131 5.86 -22.04 -12.64
N ALA A 132 6.10 -22.44 -13.89
CA ALA A 132 7.45 -22.50 -14.44
C ALA A 132 8.15 -21.13 -14.44
N VAL A 133 7.45 -20.05 -14.79
CA VAL A 133 7.98 -18.69 -14.71
C VAL A 133 8.35 -18.34 -13.27
N LEU A 134 7.47 -18.58 -12.32
CA LEU A 134 7.74 -18.30 -10.90
C LEU A 134 8.92 -19.12 -10.37
N MET A 135 8.97 -20.43 -10.66
CA MET A 135 10.06 -21.29 -10.26
C MET A 135 11.39 -20.90 -10.89
N LEU A 136 11.38 -20.40 -12.13
CA LEU A 136 12.57 -19.82 -12.76
C LEU A 136 13.07 -18.60 -11.98
N HIS A 137 12.18 -17.65 -11.65
CA HIS A 137 12.53 -16.46 -10.86
C HIS A 137 13.11 -16.84 -9.48
N LEU A 138 12.49 -17.80 -8.79
CA LEU A 138 12.99 -18.29 -7.50
C LEU A 138 14.38 -18.94 -7.65
N SER A 139 14.54 -19.82 -8.63
CA SER A 139 15.77 -20.58 -8.84
C SER A 139 16.95 -19.67 -9.20
N VAL A 140 16.73 -18.71 -10.10
CA VAL A 140 17.77 -17.73 -10.49
C VAL A 140 18.12 -16.83 -9.30
N SER A 141 17.12 -16.30 -8.58
CA SER A 141 17.35 -15.47 -7.39
C SER A 141 18.13 -16.24 -6.31
N LEU A 142 17.78 -17.51 -6.06
CA LEU A 142 18.49 -18.35 -5.08
C LEU A 142 19.92 -18.64 -5.52
N ALA A 143 20.14 -18.95 -6.80
CA ALA A 143 21.46 -19.22 -7.33
C ALA A 143 22.40 -18.01 -7.17
N VAL A 144 21.92 -16.81 -7.49
CA VAL A 144 22.69 -15.55 -7.32
C VAL A 144 22.91 -15.26 -5.83
N ALA A 145 21.93 -15.54 -4.97
CA ALA A 145 22.05 -15.32 -3.52
C ALA A 145 23.14 -16.20 -2.87
N GLN A 146 23.53 -17.36 -3.48
CA GLN A 146 24.66 -18.16 -3.01
C GLN A 146 26.01 -17.41 -3.11
N LEU A 147 26.10 -16.38 -3.97
CA LEU A 147 27.28 -15.54 -4.09
C LEU A 147 27.45 -14.58 -2.91
N CYS A 148 26.46 -14.48 -2.03
CA CYS A 148 26.45 -13.65 -0.82
C CYS A 148 26.78 -12.16 -1.09
N SER A 149 26.46 -11.65 -2.27
CA SER A 149 26.69 -10.27 -2.68
C SER A 149 25.34 -9.51 -2.80
N PRO A 150 25.04 -8.55 -1.92
CA PRO A 150 23.81 -7.76 -2.01
C PRO A 150 23.66 -7.02 -3.35
N ILE A 151 24.78 -6.55 -3.93
CA ILE A 151 24.77 -5.84 -5.22
C ILE A 151 24.32 -6.78 -6.34
N LEU A 152 24.85 -8.02 -6.38
CA LEU A 152 24.46 -9.01 -7.38
C LEU A 152 22.99 -9.44 -7.19
N CYS A 153 22.53 -9.57 -5.95
CA CYS A 153 21.12 -9.86 -5.66
C CYS A 153 20.19 -8.75 -6.18
N TRP A 154 20.55 -7.49 -5.97
CA TRP A 154 19.80 -6.35 -6.53
C TRP A 154 19.86 -6.31 -8.05
N GLY A 155 21.04 -6.50 -8.66
CA GLY A 155 21.18 -6.56 -10.11
C GLY A 155 20.31 -7.65 -10.74
N CYS A 156 20.37 -8.87 -10.18
CA CYS A 156 19.52 -9.99 -10.59
C CYS A 156 18.03 -9.65 -10.47
N ALA A 157 17.62 -9.09 -9.35
CA ALA A 157 16.22 -8.72 -9.11
C ALA A 157 15.72 -7.68 -10.11
N LEU A 158 16.51 -6.66 -10.42
CA LEU A 158 16.17 -5.64 -11.42
C LEU A 158 16.07 -6.24 -12.82
N VAL A 159 16.98 -7.15 -13.20
CA VAL A 159 16.91 -7.88 -14.49
C VAL A 159 15.65 -8.74 -14.55
N LEU A 160 15.32 -9.49 -13.49
CA LEU A 160 14.10 -10.31 -13.46
C LEU A 160 12.83 -9.44 -13.49
N LEU A 161 12.80 -8.31 -12.77
CA LEU A 161 11.68 -7.36 -12.84
C LEU A 161 11.55 -6.73 -14.22
N SER A 162 12.66 -6.42 -14.90
CA SER A 162 12.60 -5.84 -16.26
C SER A 162 11.95 -6.78 -17.27
N THR A 163 11.96 -8.10 -17.03
CA THR A 163 11.23 -9.05 -17.90
C THR A 163 9.73 -8.82 -17.93
N LEU A 164 9.16 -8.21 -16.87
CA LEU A 164 7.74 -7.86 -16.81
C LEU A 164 7.38 -6.64 -17.68
N HIS A 165 8.38 -5.89 -18.18
CA HIS A 165 8.19 -4.69 -19.00
C HIS A 165 8.50 -4.92 -20.49
N ILE A 166 8.96 -6.11 -20.86
CA ILE A 166 9.27 -6.45 -22.25
C ILE A 166 7.99 -6.87 -22.97
N SER A 167 7.51 -6.04 -23.90
CA SER A 167 6.25 -6.24 -24.61
C SER A 167 6.16 -7.61 -25.31
N SER A 168 7.23 -8.05 -25.96
CA SER A 168 7.26 -9.37 -26.63
C SER A 168 7.10 -10.55 -25.65
N LEU A 169 7.62 -10.43 -24.42
CA LEU A 169 7.41 -11.43 -23.37
C LEU A 169 5.99 -11.37 -22.81
N GLN A 170 5.45 -10.16 -22.63
CA GLN A 170 4.07 -9.97 -22.20
C GLN A 170 3.09 -10.57 -23.22
N ASP A 171 3.25 -10.30 -24.51
CA ASP A 171 2.40 -10.83 -25.57
C ASP A 171 2.48 -12.36 -25.66
N MET A 172 3.70 -12.91 -25.54
CA MET A 172 3.90 -14.36 -25.49
C MET A 172 3.20 -14.97 -24.26
N GLN A 173 3.34 -14.36 -23.08
CA GLN A 173 2.72 -14.86 -21.84
C GLN A 173 1.20 -14.72 -21.87
N ARG A 174 0.67 -13.61 -22.41
CA ARG A 174 -0.76 -13.40 -22.61
C ARG A 174 -1.35 -14.49 -23.52
N GLY A 175 -0.64 -14.87 -24.58
CA GLY A 175 -1.06 -15.95 -25.48
C GLY A 175 -1.06 -17.37 -24.84
N TRP A 176 -0.63 -17.52 -23.60
CA TRP A 176 -0.73 -18.79 -22.86
C TRP A 176 -2.09 -18.99 -22.19
N TYR A 177 -2.88 -17.95 -22.07
CA TYR A 177 -4.13 -17.94 -21.33
C TYR A 177 -5.33 -17.60 -22.24
N ASP A 178 -6.46 -18.19 -21.92
CA ASP A 178 -7.72 -17.95 -22.64
C ASP A 178 -8.40 -16.64 -22.22
N SER A 179 -7.93 -16.03 -21.11
CA SER A 179 -8.47 -14.78 -20.59
C SER A 179 -7.37 -13.85 -20.05
N ASP A 180 -7.60 -12.55 -20.19
CA ASP A 180 -6.71 -11.51 -19.69
C ASP A 180 -6.56 -11.57 -18.15
N GLU A 181 -7.61 -12.01 -17.43
CA GLU A 181 -7.59 -12.09 -15.96
C GLU A 181 -6.51 -13.07 -15.47
N ARG A 182 -6.35 -14.22 -16.10
CA ARG A 182 -5.30 -15.19 -15.73
C ARG A 182 -3.90 -14.67 -16.03
N TYR A 183 -3.75 -13.93 -17.11
CA TYR A 183 -2.48 -13.27 -17.43
C TYR A 183 -2.13 -12.21 -16.38
N TYR A 184 -3.09 -11.34 -16.01
CA TYR A 184 -2.86 -10.33 -14.97
C TYR A 184 -2.54 -10.96 -13.62
N LEU A 185 -3.15 -12.10 -13.30
CA LEU A 185 -2.83 -12.85 -12.10
C LEU A 185 -1.38 -13.32 -12.08
N LEU A 186 -0.85 -13.80 -13.22
CA LEU A 186 0.57 -14.14 -13.36
C LEU A 186 1.45 -12.90 -13.15
N LEU A 187 1.08 -11.77 -13.75
CA LEU A 187 1.82 -10.52 -13.63
C LEU A 187 1.91 -10.06 -12.17
N PHE A 188 0.78 -9.98 -11.46
CA PHE A 188 0.74 -9.61 -10.05
C PHE A 188 1.52 -10.59 -9.16
N SER A 189 1.33 -11.89 -9.37
CA SER A 189 2.05 -12.92 -8.62
C SER A 189 3.55 -12.82 -8.80
N THR A 190 4.01 -12.56 -10.03
CA THR A 190 5.44 -12.42 -10.35
C THR A 190 6.02 -11.15 -9.72
N ALA A 191 5.30 -10.03 -9.77
CA ALA A 191 5.72 -8.78 -9.15
C ALA A 191 5.84 -8.91 -7.61
N VAL A 192 4.86 -9.54 -6.95
CA VAL A 192 4.91 -9.81 -5.50
C VAL A 192 6.02 -10.81 -5.17
N CYS A 193 6.19 -11.86 -5.99
CA CYS A 193 7.24 -12.85 -5.83
C CYS A 193 8.64 -12.22 -5.93
N ALA A 194 8.84 -11.24 -6.82
CA ALA A 194 10.11 -10.52 -6.93
C ALA A 194 10.49 -9.81 -5.62
N LEU A 195 9.55 -9.10 -4.96
CA LEU A 195 9.81 -8.50 -3.65
C LEU A 195 10.19 -9.53 -2.59
N ARG A 196 9.59 -10.72 -2.64
CA ARG A 196 9.91 -11.82 -1.71
C ARG A 196 11.28 -12.42 -2.00
N CYS A 197 11.63 -12.60 -3.26
CA CYS A 197 12.96 -13.07 -3.66
C CYS A 197 14.05 -12.08 -3.22
N ILE A 198 13.86 -10.77 -3.39
CA ILE A 198 14.77 -9.74 -2.88
C ILE A 198 14.92 -9.84 -1.37
N SER A 199 13.80 -9.90 -0.64
CA SER A 199 13.77 -10.01 0.82
C SER A 199 14.56 -11.24 1.30
N PHE A 200 14.31 -12.40 0.72
CA PHE A 200 14.99 -13.65 1.05
C PHE A 200 16.49 -13.58 0.74
N SER A 201 16.85 -13.16 -0.47
CA SER A 201 18.24 -13.11 -0.95
C SER A 201 19.11 -12.19 -0.10
N LEU A 202 18.60 -11.02 0.26
CA LEU A 202 19.33 -10.07 1.10
C LEU A 202 19.45 -10.56 2.56
N GLU A 203 18.41 -11.18 3.13
CA GLU A 203 18.51 -11.80 4.46
C GLU A 203 19.51 -12.94 4.47
N LEU A 204 19.59 -13.73 3.40
CA LEU A 204 20.61 -14.77 3.27
C LEU A 204 22.02 -14.19 3.24
N CYS A 205 22.23 -13.08 2.53
CA CYS A 205 23.54 -12.40 2.48
C CYS A 205 23.94 -11.82 3.84
N TRP A 206 22.99 -11.22 4.59
CA TRP A 206 23.29 -10.57 5.86
C TRP A 206 23.35 -11.53 7.06
N ASN A 207 22.52 -12.57 7.05
CA ASN A 207 22.37 -13.51 8.16
C ASN A 207 22.33 -14.95 7.67
N PRO A 208 23.46 -15.53 7.25
CA PRO A 208 23.48 -16.91 6.76
C PRO A 208 22.99 -17.94 7.80
N LEU A 209 23.03 -17.60 9.10
CA LEU A 209 22.57 -18.45 10.19
C LEU A 209 21.03 -18.59 10.28
N LEU A 210 20.29 -17.58 9.84
CA LEU A 210 18.80 -17.62 9.81
C LEU A 210 18.26 -18.68 8.82
N VAL A 211 19.11 -19.13 7.90
CA VAL A 211 18.75 -20.07 6.86
C VAL A 211 19.43 -21.44 7.04
N ARG A 212 20.27 -21.58 8.08
CA ARG A 212 20.95 -22.83 8.43
C ARG A 212 20.08 -23.72 9.30
N ALA A 213 20.00 -25.00 8.93
CA ALA A 213 19.42 -26.01 9.82
C ALA A 213 20.28 -26.22 11.07
N PRO A 214 19.69 -26.29 12.27
CA PRO A 214 20.44 -26.64 13.46
C PRO A 214 20.89 -28.12 13.42
N GLY A 215 22.17 -28.35 13.69
CA GLY A 215 22.71 -29.62 14.11
C GLY A 215 23.04 -30.65 13.04
N GLN A 216 24.34 -30.88 12.82
CA GLN A 216 25.01 -32.19 12.79
C GLN A 216 26.45 -32.08 12.24
N GLN A 217 27.37 -32.60 12.99
CA GLN A 217 28.83 -32.43 12.84
C GLN A 217 29.56 -33.54 12.04
N ARG A 218 28.84 -34.47 11.38
CA ARG A 218 29.47 -35.71 10.83
C ARG A 218 29.14 -36.04 9.35
N SER A 219 28.87 -35.07 8.47
CA SER A 219 28.67 -35.37 7.05
C SER A 219 29.72 -34.70 6.17
N SER A 220 30.01 -35.25 4.97
CA SER A 220 30.93 -34.66 4.01
C SER A 220 30.51 -33.22 3.65
N LEU A 221 31.48 -32.34 3.37
CA LEU A 221 31.25 -30.93 3.06
C LEU A 221 30.26 -30.77 1.90
N GLN A 222 30.33 -31.62 0.90
CA GLN A 222 29.48 -31.59 -0.29
C GLN A 222 28.01 -31.93 0.04
N PHE A 223 27.78 -32.96 0.83
CA PHE A 223 26.46 -33.36 1.28
C PHE A 223 25.80 -32.29 2.17
N ARG A 224 26.61 -31.63 3.00
CA ARG A 224 26.17 -30.52 3.84
C ARG A 224 25.76 -29.28 3.00
N LYS A 225 26.52 -28.95 1.94
CA LYS A 225 26.17 -27.85 1.01
C LYS A 225 24.88 -28.15 0.27
N MET A 226 24.70 -29.37 -0.24
CA MET A 226 23.48 -29.81 -0.93
C MET A 226 22.26 -29.71 -0.02
N ARG A 227 22.36 -30.26 1.20
CA ARG A 227 21.27 -30.20 2.19
C ARG A 227 20.90 -28.75 2.54
N MET A 228 21.89 -27.88 2.69
CA MET A 228 21.67 -26.46 2.96
C MET A 228 20.94 -25.78 1.80
N PHE A 229 21.35 -26.05 0.56
CA PHE A 229 20.70 -25.50 -0.63
C PHE A 229 19.23 -25.96 -0.74
N ILE A 230 18.94 -27.23 -0.52
CA ILE A 230 17.57 -27.78 -0.52
C ILE A 230 16.72 -27.10 0.57
N MET A 231 17.27 -26.88 1.76
CA MET A 231 16.56 -26.18 2.83
C MET A 231 16.29 -24.71 2.50
N GLN A 232 17.23 -24.05 1.86
CA GLN A 232 17.06 -22.67 1.38
C GLN A 232 15.98 -22.57 0.30
N LEU A 233 16.00 -23.49 -0.68
CA LEU A 233 14.98 -23.58 -1.72
C LEU A 233 13.60 -23.83 -1.10
N TYR A 234 13.49 -24.76 -0.16
CA TYR A 234 12.25 -25.03 0.56
C TYR A 234 11.74 -23.78 1.30
N ASN A 235 12.61 -23.07 2.02
CA ASN A 235 12.22 -21.88 2.76
C ASN A 235 11.79 -20.72 1.84
N LEU A 236 12.48 -20.53 0.72
CA LEU A 236 12.12 -19.55 -0.29
C LEU A 236 10.76 -19.90 -0.93
N THR A 237 10.56 -21.17 -1.30
CA THR A 237 9.31 -21.67 -1.86
C THR A 237 8.16 -21.48 -0.87
N ALA A 238 8.35 -21.85 0.41
CA ALA A 238 7.35 -21.68 1.45
C ALA A 238 6.95 -20.20 1.64
N TYR A 239 7.89 -19.28 1.52
CA TYR A 239 7.64 -17.86 1.62
C TYR A 239 6.97 -17.30 0.36
N CYS A 240 7.44 -17.68 -0.83
CA CYS A 240 6.89 -17.19 -2.09
C CYS A 240 5.49 -17.74 -2.37
N PHE A 241 5.21 -19.00 -2.07
CA PHE A 241 3.92 -19.65 -2.29
C PHE A 241 3.00 -19.63 -1.06
N TYR A 242 3.28 -18.76 -0.08
CA TYR A 242 2.36 -18.57 1.05
C TYR A 242 1.05 -17.97 0.56
N HIS A 243 0.03 -18.82 0.43
CA HIS A 243 -1.19 -18.58 -0.32
C HIS A 243 -1.99 -17.32 0.11
N PRO A 244 -2.16 -17.02 1.43
CA PRO A 244 -2.91 -15.83 1.86
C PRO A 244 -2.40 -14.50 1.33
N LEU A 245 -1.14 -14.44 0.93
CA LEU A 245 -0.49 -13.21 0.45
C LEU A 245 0.11 -13.38 -0.95
N PHE A 246 -0.24 -14.46 -1.65
CA PHE A 246 0.43 -14.81 -2.91
C PHE A 246 0.06 -13.85 -4.05
N TYR A 247 -1.20 -13.50 -4.17
CA TYR A 247 -1.71 -12.67 -5.27
C TYR A 247 -1.82 -11.19 -4.90
N ASN A 248 -2.35 -10.92 -3.74
CA ASN A 248 -2.52 -9.57 -3.19
C ASN A 248 -2.51 -9.66 -1.65
N GLY A 249 -2.13 -8.57 -0.99
CA GLY A 249 -2.12 -8.49 0.45
C GLY A 249 -0.94 -7.68 0.98
N PRO A 250 -0.90 -7.43 2.29
CA PRO A 250 0.18 -6.66 2.89
C PRO A 250 1.52 -7.40 2.77
N ILE A 251 2.57 -6.67 2.44
CA ILE A 251 3.91 -7.22 2.27
C ILE A 251 4.50 -7.53 3.65
N ILE A 252 4.93 -8.78 3.86
CA ILE A 252 5.64 -9.22 5.07
C ILE A 252 7.09 -9.54 4.66
N THR A 253 8.08 -9.09 5.44
CA THR A 253 9.48 -9.40 5.18
C THR A 253 9.79 -10.88 5.43
N TYR A 254 10.81 -11.45 4.76
CA TYR A 254 11.19 -12.85 5.01
C TYR A 254 11.57 -13.08 6.47
N ARG A 255 12.23 -12.12 7.10
CA ARG A 255 12.59 -12.20 8.51
C ARG A 255 11.37 -12.36 9.41
N ASP A 256 10.36 -11.48 9.22
CA ASP A 256 9.13 -11.52 10.02
C ASP A 256 8.33 -12.79 9.75
N PHE A 257 8.26 -13.22 8.48
CA PHE A 257 7.60 -14.45 8.08
C PHE A 257 8.25 -15.69 8.72
N SER A 258 9.58 -15.84 8.57
CA SER A 258 10.29 -17.03 9.07
C SER A 258 10.22 -17.15 10.59
N GLN A 259 10.44 -16.04 11.31
CA GLN A 259 10.41 -16.03 12.77
C GLN A 259 9.02 -16.33 13.36
N GLN A 260 7.95 -15.99 12.65
CA GLN A 260 6.59 -16.17 13.11
C GLN A 260 6.03 -17.54 12.69
N MET A 261 6.37 -18.01 11.48
CA MET A 261 5.89 -19.30 10.98
C MET A 261 6.38 -20.49 11.81
N GLU A 262 7.51 -20.37 12.51
CA GLU A 262 8.08 -21.40 13.38
C GLU A 262 7.43 -21.42 14.77
N LYS A 263 6.67 -20.38 15.14
CA LYS A 263 5.98 -20.32 16.43
C LYS A 263 4.70 -21.15 16.40
N PRO A 264 4.27 -21.68 17.57
CA PRO A 264 2.97 -22.35 17.66
C PRO A 264 1.84 -21.39 17.33
N VAL A 265 0.79 -21.91 16.70
CA VAL A 265 -0.38 -21.11 16.31
C VAL A 265 -1.09 -20.59 17.55
N CYS A 266 -1.18 -19.27 17.70
CA CYS A 266 -2.03 -18.67 18.71
C CYS A 266 -3.49 -19.02 18.46
N LYS A 267 -4.21 -19.41 19.52
CA LYS A 267 -5.66 -19.64 19.45
C LYS A 267 -6.37 -18.29 19.26
N VAL A 268 -6.83 -18.04 18.05
CA VAL A 268 -7.64 -16.85 17.75
C VAL A 268 -9.09 -17.15 18.16
N SER A 269 -9.71 -16.22 18.91
CA SER A 269 -11.12 -16.34 19.31
C SER A 269 -12.03 -16.31 18.07
N ALA A 270 -13.06 -17.17 18.04
CA ALA A 270 -14.06 -17.19 16.98
C ALA A 270 -14.79 -15.83 16.85
N VAL A 271 -15.08 -15.19 17.98
CA VAL A 271 -15.70 -13.85 18.01
C VAL A 271 -14.79 -12.82 17.33
N TRP A 272 -13.48 -12.85 17.62
CA TRP A 272 -12.54 -11.96 16.97
C TRP A 272 -12.50 -12.18 15.44
N ALA A 273 -12.46 -13.44 15.00
CA ALA A 273 -12.46 -13.78 13.58
C ALA A 273 -13.76 -13.30 12.91
N LEU A 274 -14.92 -13.53 13.52
CA LEU A 274 -16.21 -13.06 13.02
C LEU A 274 -16.25 -11.53 12.90
N CYS A 275 -15.81 -10.80 13.93
CA CYS A 275 -15.74 -9.33 13.87
C CYS A 275 -14.85 -8.84 12.71
N ARG A 276 -13.74 -9.54 12.42
CA ARG A 276 -12.86 -9.19 11.28
C ARG A 276 -13.49 -9.49 9.94
N ILE A 277 -14.18 -10.62 9.81
CA ILE A 277 -14.95 -10.96 8.60
C ILE A 277 -16.03 -9.90 8.37
N MET A 278 -16.84 -9.60 9.38
CA MET A 278 -17.89 -8.57 9.29
C MET A 278 -17.32 -7.21 8.87
N ARG A 279 -16.16 -6.85 9.41
CA ARG A 279 -15.48 -5.61 9.04
C ARG A 279 -15.08 -5.60 7.56
N VAL A 280 -14.54 -6.69 7.01
CA VAL A 280 -14.21 -6.81 5.59
C VAL A 280 -15.46 -6.71 4.73
N CYS A 281 -16.56 -7.40 5.12
CA CYS A 281 -17.84 -7.32 4.44
C CYS A 281 -18.40 -5.89 4.41
N VAL A 282 -18.32 -5.16 5.52
CA VAL A 282 -18.76 -3.74 5.58
C VAL A 282 -17.95 -2.87 4.61
N TRP A 283 -16.64 -3.05 4.56
CA TRP A 283 -15.80 -2.29 3.59
C TRP A 283 -16.09 -2.68 2.14
N TRP A 284 -16.33 -3.96 1.88
CA TRP A 284 -16.74 -4.43 0.57
C TRP A 284 -18.09 -3.83 0.14
N CYS A 285 -19.09 -3.86 1.02
CA CYS A 285 -20.38 -3.21 0.77
C CYS A 285 -20.22 -1.70 0.52
N LEU A 286 -19.34 -1.03 1.26
CA LEU A 286 -19.08 0.40 1.06
C LEU A 286 -18.42 0.67 -0.30
N ALA A 287 -17.45 -0.14 -0.73
CA ALA A 287 -16.83 0.00 -2.04
C ALA A 287 -17.87 -0.17 -3.16
N GLU A 288 -18.68 -1.23 -3.08
CA GLU A 288 -19.78 -1.45 -4.02
C GLU A 288 -20.80 -0.30 -4.02
N LEU A 289 -21.18 0.19 -2.83
CA LEU A 289 -22.08 1.34 -2.71
C LEU A 289 -21.51 2.58 -3.41
N MET A 290 -20.21 2.84 -3.27
CA MET A 290 -19.56 3.99 -3.90
C MET A 290 -19.66 3.93 -5.43
N ILE A 291 -19.38 2.78 -6.05
CA ILE A 291 -19.45 2.64 -7.52
C ILE A 291 -20.87 2.51 -8.08
N HIS A 292 -21.88 2.24 -7.23
CA HIS A 292 -23.30 2.28 -7.62
C HIS A 292 -23.87 3.70 -7.55
N LEU A 293 -23.37 4.52 -6.62
CA LEU A 293 -23.84 5.88 -6.42
C LEU A 293 -23.07 6.92 -7.22
N MET A 294 -21.78 6.67 -7.47
CA MET A 294 -20.87 7.62 -8.12
C MET A 294 -20.11 6.90 -9.24
N TYR A 295 -20.27 7.36 -10.49
CA TYR A 295 -19.56 6.80 -11.64
C TYR A 295 -18.19 7.49 -11.79
N MET A 296 -17.40 7.43 -10.72
CA MET A 296 -16.21 8.25 -10.55
C MET A 296 -15.08 7.90 -11.52
N HIS A 297 -14.89 6.62 -11.83
CA HIS A 297 -13.84 6.20 -12.75
C HIS A 297 -14.26 6.41 -14.20
N ALA A 298 -15.54 6.17 -14.52
CA ALA A 298 -16.10 6.50 -15.83
C ALA A 298 -15.98 8.00 -16.16
N ILE A 299 -16.31 8.87 -15.18
CA ILE A 299 -16.16 10.32 -15.32
C ILE A 299 -14.69 10.70 -15.43
N GLN A 300 -13.82 10.15 -14.57
CA GLN A 300 -12.39 10.47 -14.56
C GLN A 300 -11.69 10.11 -15.86
N ASN A 301 -12.05 8.99 -16.48
CA ASN A 301 -11.42 8.52 -17.70
C ASN A 301 -11.91 9.23 -18.96
N ASN A 302 -12.89 10.14 -18.84
CA ASN A 302 -13.44 10.89 -19.96
C ASN A 302 -13.18 12.39 -19.82
N GLU A 303 -12.38 12.92 -20.76
CA GLU A 303 -11.98 14.33 -20.77
C GLU A 303 -13.18 15.29 -20.88
N THR A 304 -14.18 14.93 -21.66
CA THR A 304 -15.37 15.76 -21.88
C THR A 304 -16.08 16.04 -20.56
N TYR A 305 -16.33 14.97 -19.76
CA TYR A 305 -16.95 15.12 -18.44
C TYR A 305 -16.06 15.84 -17.44
N LEU A 306 -14.75 15.57 -17.45
CA LEU A 306 -13.82 16.29 -16.58
C LEU A 306 -13.83 17.81 -16.85
N ASN A 307 -14.00 18.22 -18.10
CA ASN A 307 -13.98 19.64 -18.46
C ASN A 307 -15.29 20.37 -18.12
N ILE A 308 -16.44 19.70 -18.11
CA ILE A 308 -17.74 20.30 -17.80
C ILE A 308 -18.13 20.18 -16.31
N LEU A 309 -17.42 19.36 -15.53
CA LEU A 309 -17.70 19.15 -14.10
C LEU A 309 -17.73 20.50 -13.34
N PRO A 310 -18.75 20.80 -12.52
CA PRO A 310 -18.71 21.97 -11.66
C PRO A 310 -17.50 21.93 -10.71
N PRO A 311 -16.94 23.08 -10.29
CA PRO A 311 -15.72 23.11 -9.47
C PRO A 311 -15.81 22.29 -8.18
N TRP A 312 -16.96 22.30 -7.52
CA TRP A 312 -17.17 21.52 -6.31
C TRP A 312 -17.23 20.02 -6.59
N ALA A 313 -17.92 19.61 -7.64
CA ALA A 313 -17.97 18.21 -8.08
C ALA A 313 -16.60 17.72 -8.56
N LEU A 314 -15.76 18.58 -9.15
CA LEU A 314 -14.39 18.25 -9.52
C LEU A 314 -13.55 17.92 -8.27
N GLY A 315 -13.62 18.76 -7.23
CA GLY A 315 -12.99 18.46 -5.93
C GLY A 315 -13.55 17.19 -5.28
N GLY A 316 -14.88 17.00 -5.39
CA GLY A 316 -15.57 15.80 -4.92
C GLY A 316 -15.13 14.52 -5.66
N LEU A 317 -14.91 14.61 -6.96
CA LEU A 317 -14.40 13.49 -7.76
C LEU A 317 -13.00 13.06 -7.30
N ALA A 318 -12.09 14.02 -7.09
CA ALA A 318 -10.76 13.73 -6.54
C ALA A 318 -10.85 13.02 -5.19
N LEU A 319 -11.72 13.52 -4.31
CA LEU A 319 -11.96 12.91 -3.00
C LEU A 319 -12.54 11.50 -3.13
N ALA A 320 -13.55 11.31 -3.99
CA ALA A 320 -14.23 10.02 -4.19
C ALA A 320 -13.26 8.95 -4.71
N VAL A 321 -12.45 9.28 -5.71
CA VAL A 321 -11.45 8.36 -6.27
C VAL A 321 -10.40 7.95 -5.23
N VAL A 322 -9.85 8.89 -4.47
CA VAL A 322 -8.85 8.60 -3.43
C VAL A 322 -9.48 7.82 -2.27
N GLN A 323 -10.73 8.12 -1.88
CA GLN A 323 -11.44 7.36 -0.84
C GLN A 323 -11.80 5.96 -1.31
N PHE A 324 -12.23 5.79 -2.56
CA PHE A 324 -12.48 4.47 -3.13
C PHE A 324 -11.21 3.62 -3.15
N PHE A 325 -10.09 4.19 -3.57
CA PHE A 325 -8.79 3.52 -3.53
C PHE A 325 -8.44 3.04 -2.11
N TYR A 326 -8.67 3.88 -1.11
CA TYR A 326 -8.47 3.49 0.30
C TYR A 326 -9.40 2.35 0.72
N VAL A 327 -10.71 2.44 0.44
CA VAL A 327 -11.70 1.41 0.81
C VAL A 327 -11.40 0.09 0.10
N LYS A 328 -11.06 0.14 -1.19
CA LYS A 328 -10.61 -1.01 -1.98
C LYS A 328 -9.46 -1.77 -1.28
N TYR A 329 -8.43 -1.07 -0.86
CA TYR A 329 -7.29 -1.68 -0.17
C TYR A 329 -7.60 -2.15 1.26
N LEU A 330 -8.61 -1.58 1.93
CA LEU A 330 -9.12 -2.15 3.19
C LEU A 330 -9.74 -3.54 2.99
N VAL A 331 -10.37 -3.78 1.84
CA VAL A 331 -10.90 -5.11 1.49
C VAL A 331 -9.77 -6.05 1.11
N LEU A 332 -8.96 -5.68 0.11
CA LEU A 332 -7.92 -6.54 -0.44
C LEU A 332 -6.89 -6.95 0.63
N PHE A 333 -6.34 -5.99 1.37
CA PHE A 333 -5.41 -6.28 2.46
C PHE A 333 -6.11 -6.88 3.68
N GLY A 334 -7.39 -6.57 3.88
CA GLY A 334 -8.20 -7.08 4.98
C GLY A 334 -8.37 -8.60 4.93
N VAL A 335 -8.66 -9.15 3.75
CA VAL A 335 -8.78 -10.59 3.52
C VAL A 335 -7.46 -11.29 3.81
N GLY A 336 -6.36 -10.82 3.20
CA GLY A 336 -5.03 -11.39 3.44
C GLY A 336 -4.62 -11.31 4.92
N SER A 337 -4.82 -10.16 5.56
CA SER A 337 -4.49 -9.97 6.98
C SER A 337 -5.30 -10.87 7.91
N LEU A 338 -6.56 -11.13 7.59
CA LEU A 338 -7.40 -12.05 8.35
C LEU A 338 -6.80 -13.46 8.34
N LEU A 339 -6.50 -13.99 7.16
CA LEU A 339 -5.93 -15.33 6.98
C LEU A 339 -4.55 -15.47 7.64
N VAL A 340 -3.69 -14.49 7.44
CA VAL A 340 -2.36 -14.42 8.08
C VAL A 340 -2.49 -14.48 9.61
N THR A 341 -3.45 -13.74 10.19
CA THR A 341 -3.68 -13.78 11.64
C THR A 341 -4.25 -15.12 12.09
N LEU A 342 -5.13 -15.73 11.31
CA LEU A 342 -5.66 -17.08 11.59
C LEU A 342 -4.54 -18.12 11.58
N ASP A 343 -3.48 -17.91 10.80
CA ASP A 343 -2.27 -18.72 10.78
C ASP A 343 -1.32 -18.43 11.95
N GLY A 344 -1.63 -17.45 12.79
CA GLY A 344 -0.79 -17.06 13.94
C GLY A 344 0.35 -16.11 13.61
N LEU A 345 0.35 -15.52 12.41
CA LEU A 345 1.30 -14.45 12.05
C LEU A 345 0.66 -13.07 12.29
N ASN A 346 1.51 -12.07 12.53
CA ASN A 346 1.10 -10.68 12.68
C ASN A 346 1.30 -9.92 11.36
N PRO A 347 0.25 -9.67 10.59
CA PRO A 347 0.36 -8.88 9.37
C PRO A 347 0.63 -7.40 9.70
N PRO A 348 1.20 -6.63 8.77
CA PRO A 348 1.24 -5.18 8.87
C PRO A 348 -0.15 -4.60 9.10
N PRO A 349 -0.28 -3.45 9.80
CA PRO A 349 -1.54 -2.76 9.96
C PRO A 349 -2.17 -2.43 8.61
N LEU A 350 -3.52 -2.44 8.56
CA LEU A 350 -4.28 -1.98 7.39
C LEU A 350 -4.08 -0.48 7.15
N PRO A 351 -4.31 -0.01 5.91
CA PRO A 351 -4.22 1.40 5.57
C PRO A 351 -4.98 2.31 6.54
N ARG A 352 -4.38 3.43 6.89
CA ARG A 352 -5.03 4.48 7.66
C ARG A 352 -5.91 5.32 6.74
N CYS A 353 -7.01 5.87 7.28
CA CYS A 353 -7.92 6.69 6.51
C CYS A 353 -7.22 7.89 5.84
N VAL A 354 -7.38 8.02 4.54
CA VAL A 354 -6.74 9.07 3.74
C VAL A 354 -7.23 10.47 4.10
N SER A 355 -8.46 10.62 4.61
CA SER A 355 -9.02 11.90 5.04
C SER A 355 -8.36 12.52 6.28
N ILE A 356 -7.52 11.76 6.98
CA ILE A 356 -6.73 12.29 8.12
C ILE A 356 -5.24 12.34 7.81
N MET A 357 -4.85 12.10 6.54
CA MET A 357 -3.47 12.20 6.08
C MET A 357 -3.23 13.57 5.47
N TYR A 358 -2.36 14.34 6.06
CA TYR A 358 -2.07 15.74 5.69
C TYR A 358 -0.62 15.95 5.23
N SER A 359 0.12 14.88 4.96
CA SER A 359 1.52 14.96 4.54
C SER A 359 1.94 13.77 3.67
N PHE A 360 2.91 13.99 2.77
CA PHE A 360 3.52 12.92 1.97
C PHE A 360 4.17 11.85 2.85
N GLN A 361 4.95 12.27 3.87
CA GLN A 361 5.56 11.31 4.79
C GLN A 361 4.52 10.49 5.56
N GLY A 362 3.41 11.13 5.97
CA GLY A 362 2.28 10.47 6.63
C GLY A 362 1.65 9.41 5.75
N MET A 363 1.40 9.75 4.47
CA MET A 363 0.85 8.83 3.48
C MET A 363 1.72 7.58 3.31
N TRP A 364 3.02 7.76 3.05
CA TRP A 364 3.97 6.67 2.85
C TRP A 364 4.14 5.76 4.08
N ARG A 365 4.08 6.32 5.27
CA ARG A 365 4.22 5.55 6.51
C ARG A 365 2.99 4.75 6.89
N HIS A 366 1.79 5.18 6.49
CA HIS A 366 0.56 4.66 7.06
C HIS A 366 -0.42 4.09 6.02
N PHE A 367 -0.18 4.26 4.70
CA PHE A 367 -1.03 3.64 3.69
C PHE A 367 -0.64 2.18 3.47
N ASP A 368 0.52 1.91 2.89
CA ASP A 368 1.06 0.54 2.80
C ASP A 368 2.24 0.37 3.76
N VAL A 369 1.90 0.03 4.99
CA VAL A 369 2.88 -0.16 6.08
C VAL A 369 3.83 -1.33 5.78
N GLY A 370 3.35 -2.34 5.06
CA GLY A 370 4.16 -3.50 4.68
C GLY A 370 5.25 -3.12 3.68
N LEU A 371 4.88 -2.46 2.58
CA LEU A 371 5.81 -1.96 1.57
C LEU A 371 6.77 -0.93 2.17
N TYR A 372 6.27 -0.01 3.00
CA TYR A 372 7.11 0.98 3.68
C TYR A 372 8.20 0.31 4.52
N LYS A 373 7.85 -0.67 5.38
CA LYS A 373 8.83 -1.41 6.19
C LYS A 373 9.83 -2.18 5.32
N TRP A 374 9.36 -2.76 4.21
CA TRP A 374 10.18 -3.46 3.25
C TRP A 374 11.21 -2.52 2.60
N LEU A 375 10.77 -1.35 2.10
CA LEU A 375 11.65 -0.33 1.50
C LEU A 375 12.68 0.18 2.50
N ILE A 376 12.27 0.48 3.72
CA ILE A 376 13.19 0.92 4.79
C ILE A 376 14.26 -0.14 5.04
N ARG A 377 13.87 -1.40 5.17
CA ARG A 377 14.79 -2.48 5.53
C ARG A 377 15.77 -2.84 4.42
N TYR A 378 15.28 -2.99 3.20
CA TYR A 378 16.07 -3.56 2.10
C TYR A 378 16.71 -2.53 1.18
N LEU A 379 16.19 -1.31 1.16
CA LEU A 379 16.70 -0.27 0.26
C LEU A 379 17.22 0.95 1.04
N TYR A 380 16.39 1.61 1.82
CA TYR A 380 16.74 2.89 2.44
C TYR A 380 17.88 2.78 3.47
N VAL A 381 17.79 1.85 4.43
CA VAL A 381 18.81 1.66 5.47
C VAL A 381 20.15 1.16 4.92
N PRO A 382 20.20 0.15 4.02
CA PRO A 382 21.45 -0.30 3.43
C PRO A 382 22.19 0.78 2.62
N LEU A 383 21.44 1.68 1.99
CA LEU A 383 22.00 2.83 1.26
C LEU A 383 22.51 3.96 2.20
N GLY A 384 22.40 3.80 3.51
CA GLY A 384 22.85 4.78 4.50
C GLY A 384 21.73 5.62 5.11
N GLY A 385 20.59 5.78 4.45
CA GLY A 385 19.41 6.46 4.97
C GLY A 385 19.72 7.83 5.59
N SER A 386 19.18 8.09 6.79
CA SER A 386 19.43 9.33 7.52
C SER A 386 20.74 9.35 8.33
N ARG A 387 21.45 8.21 8.45
CA ARG A 387 22.66 8.10 9.29
C ARG A 387 23.89 8.75 8.70
N ARG A 388 23.97 8.86 7.35
CA ARG A 388 25.13 9.38 6.61
C ARG A 388 24.95 10.82 6.12
N GLY A 389 24.06 11.58 6.74
CA GLY A 389 23.83 12.99 6.43
C GLY A 389 22.72 13.26 5.41
N PHE A 390 22.51 14.56 5.14
CA PHE A 390 21.38 15.03 4.32
C PHE A 390 21.42 14.51 2.87
N PHE A 391 22.59 14.59 2.23
CA PHE A 391 22.72 14.15 0.83
C PHE A 391 22.41 12.66 0.65
N GLN A 392 22.90 11.81 1.55
CA GLN A 392 22.63 10.37 1.49
C GLN A 392 21.16 10.07 1.74
N LYS A 393 20.49 10.79 2.63
CA LYS A 393 19.05 10.71 2.83
C LYS A 393 18.29 11.04 1.53
N LEU A 394 18.73 12.09 0.83
CA LEU A 394 18.17 12.52 -0.45
C LEU A 394 18.24 11.40 -1.50
N VAL A 395 19.44 10.86 -1.69
CA VAL A 395 19.70 9.78 -2.67
C VAL A 395 18.93 8.51 -2.29
N SER A 396 18.96 8.10 -1.01
CA SER A 396 18.25 6.88 -0.55
C SER A 396 16.73 6.99 -0.76
N THR A 397 16.14 8.17 -0.54
CA THR A 397 14.72 8.41 -0.82
C THR A 397 14.42 8.44 -2.32
N ALA A 398 15.25 9.07 -3.13
CA ALA A 398 15.10 9.07 -4.59
C ALA A 398 15.10 7.66 -5.14
N LEU A 399 16.07 6.83 -4.73
CA LEU A 399 16.17 5.43 -5.16
C LEU A 399 14.96 4.59 -4.69
N ALA A 400 14.41 4.88 -3.49
CA ALA A 400 13.21 4.19 -3.03
C ALA A 400 12.00 4.51 -3.93
N PHE A 401 11.77 5.77 -4.28
CA PHE A 401 10.69 6.16 -5.20
C PHE A 401 10.91 5.63 -6.62
N SER A 402 12.14 5.67 -7.12
CA SER A 402 12.49 5.11 -8.41
C SER A 402 12.25 3.60 -8.48
N PHE A 403 12.58 2.87 -7.42
CA PHE A 403 12.30 1.43 -7.33
C PHE A 403 10.80 1.16 -7.35
N VAL A 404 10.00 1.89 -6.58
CA VAL A 404 8.53 1.71 -6.57
C VAL A 404 7.94 2.04 -7.95
N CYS A 405 8.39 3.10 -8.61
CA CYS A 405 8.01 3.43 -9.98
C CYS A 405 8.34 2.26 -10.95
N PHE A 406 9.55 1.74 -10.88
CA PHE A 406 9.99 0.61 -11.72
C PHE A 406 9.17 -0.65 -11.43
N TRP A 407 8.91 -0.96 -10.18
CA TRP A 407 8.11 -2.12 -9.78
C TRP A 407 6.65 -2.05 -10.27
N HIS A 408 6.07 -0.84 -10.38
CA HIS A 408 4.73 -0.61 -10.92
C HIS A 408 4.65 -0.52 -12.46
N GLY A 409 5.77 -0.64 -13.20
CA GLY A 409 5.75 -0.67 -14.66
C GLY A 409 6.46 0.49 -15.36
N CYS A 410 6.95 1.48 -14.62
CA CYS A 410 7.77 2.61 -15.10
C CYS A 410 7.13 3.45 -16.22
N HIS A 411 5.80 3.46 -16.34
CA HIS A 411 5.09 4.32 -17.28
C HIS A 411 5.33 5.80 -16.97
N ASP A 412 5.19 6.68 -17.95
CA ASP A 412 5.47 8.12 -17.81
C ASP A 412 4.75 8.77 -16.63
N TYR A 413 3.47 8.45 -16.43
CA TYR A 413 2.70 8.99 -15.30
C TYR A 413 3.24 8.51 -13.93
N LEU A 414 3.82 7.31 -13.86
CA LEU A 414 4.43 6.78 -12.64
C LEU A 414 5.78 7.45 -12.35
N GLN A 415 6.52 7.83 -13.39
CA GLN A 415 7.77 8.59 -13.23
C GLN A 415 7.47 9.99 -12.65
N TRP A 416 6.46 10.69 -13.20
CA TRP A 416 6.00 11.97 -12.66
C TRP A 416 5.44 11.83 -11.24
N TRP A 417 4.66 10.80 -10.98
CA TRP A 417 4.17 10.50 -9.64
C TRP A 417 5.30 10.28 -8.63
N ALA A 418 6.30 9.48 -8.98
CA ALA A 418 7.46 9.23 -8.13
C ALA A 418 8.25 10.52 -7.86
N LEU A 419 8.45 11.35 -8.90
CA LEU A 419 9.12 12.65 -8.78
C LEU A 419 8.35 13.59 -7.84
N LEU A 420 7.03 13.72 -8.02
CA LEU A 420 6.18 14.57 -7.16
C LEU A 420 6.21 14.12 -5.70
N ASN A 421 6.15 12.80 -5.44
CA ASN A 421 6.25 12.26 -4.09
C ASN A 421 7.62 12.51 -3.47
N TRP A 422 8.69 12.31 -4.23
CA TRP A 422 10.05 12.59 -3.76
C TRP A 422 10.22 14.07 -3.43
N VAL A 423 9.83 14.97 -4.32
CA VAL A 423 9.88 16.42 -4.09
C VAL A 423 8.99 16.81 -2.90
N GLY A 424 7.78 16.27 -2.78
CA GLY A 424 6.89 16.51 -1.63
C GLY A 424 7.55 16.14 -0.30
N VAL A 425 8.17 14.95 -0.21
CA VAL A 425 8.91 14.51 0.98
C VAL A 425 10.12 15.41 1.24
N LEU A 426 10.80 15.90 0.20
CA LEU A 426 11.93 16.82 0.35
C LEU A 426 11.49 18.17 0.90
N VAL A 427 10.44 18.75 0.35
CA VAL A 427 9.90 20.04 0.80
C VAL A 427 9.44 19.94 2.26
N GLU A 428 8.73 18.86 2.64
CA GLU A 428 8.35 18.63 4.04
C GLU A 428 9.57 18.54 4.97
N ASN A 429 10.62 17.82 4.57
CA ASN A 429 11.85 17.73 5.34
C ASN A 429 12.57 19.09 5.44
N ALA A 430 12.63 19.86 4.34
CA ALA A 430 13.24 21.16 4.32
C ALA A 430 12.50 22.16 5.23
N ILE A 431 11.17 22.17 5.16
CA ILE A 431 10.33 22.99 6.04
C ILE A 431 10.55 22.60 7.51
N ALA A 432 10.57 21.29 7.84
CA ALA A 432 10.81 20.82 9.20
C ALA A 432 12.20 21.26 9.72
N LEU A 433 13.24 21.18 8.88
CA LEU A 433 14.60 21.65 9.23
C LEU A 433 14.63 23.17 9.42
N LEU A 434 13.97 23.93 8.56
CA LEU A 434 13.89 25.40 8.69
C LEU A 434 13.17 25.80 9.98
N LEU A 435 12.03 25.19 10.29
CA LEU A 435 11.26 25.48 11.50
C LEU A 435 12.00 25.07 12.78
N SER A 436 12.88 24.07 12.72
CA SER A 436 13.73 23.64 13.85
C SER A 436 15.06 24.38 13.95
N SER A 437 15.42 25.21 12.96
CA SER A 437 16.64 26.00 12.99
C SER A 437 16.60 27.04 14.13
N ALA A 438 17.67 27.16 14.88
CA ALA A 438 17.72 28.01 16.08
C ALA A 438 17.24 29.46 15.86
N PRO A 439 17.65 30.19 14.79
CA PRO A 439 17.21 31.56 14.59
C PRO A 439 15.71 31.64 14.31
N LEU A 440 15.16 30.77 13.44
CA LEU A 440 13.75 30.82 13.10
C LEU A 440 12.87 30.31 14.24
N HIS A 441 13.31 29.25 14.92
CA HIS A 441 12.61 28.71 16.10
C HIS A 441 12.46 29.77 17.18
N HIS A 442 13.55 30.52 17.48
CA HIS A 442 13.52 31.60 18.49
C HIS A 442 12.55 32.72 18.08
N ILE A 443 12.51 33.10 16.80
CA ILE A 443 11.57 34.10 16.27
C ILE A 443 10.13 33.58 16.42
N ILE A 444 9.85 32.34 15.98
CA ILE A 444 8.53 31.74 16.04
C ILE A 444 8.02 31.68 17.49
N VAL A 445 8.83 31.21 18.43
CA VAL A 445 8.45 31.11 19.84
C VAL A 445 8.25 32.50 20.47
N ARG A 446 9.01 33.50 20.04
CA ARG A 446 8.90 34.88 20.56
C ARG A 446 7.63 35.60 20.08
N PHE A 447 7.23 35.39 18.81
CA PHE A 447 6.14 36.15 18.19
C PHE A 447 4.82 35.40 18.07
N LEU A 448 4.85 34.06 18.07
CA LEU A 448 3.65 33.23 17.88
C LEU A 448 3.35 32.42 19.14
N SER A 449 2.12 32.54 19.63
CA SER A 449 1.64 31.65 20.69
C SER A 449 1.64 30.18 20.21
N PRO A 450 1.74 29.19 21.12
CA PRO A 450 1.74 27.78 20.73
C PRO A 450 0.50 27.35 19.89
N ARG A 451 -0.66 27.99 20.13
CA ARG A 451 -1.86 27.76 19.31
C ARG A 451 -1.70 28.34 17.90
N MET A 452 -1.06 29.51 17.76
CA MET A 452 -0.79 30.10 16.43
C MET A 452 0.24 29.28 15.65
N GLN A 453 1.25 28.73 16.33
CA GLN A 453 2.21 27.79 15.70
C GLN A 453 1.49 26.56 15.13
N ARG A 454 0.55 25.97 15.86
CA ARG A 454 -0.28 24.87 15.36
C ARG A 454 -1.12 25.26 14.15
N ARG A 455 -1.75 26.45 14.16
CA ARG A 455 -2.52 26.97 13.02
C ARG A 455 -1.63 27.19 11.80
N GLY A 456 -0.43 27.75 12.00
CA GLY A 456 0.57 27.90 10.93
C GLY A 456 1.03 26.58 10.34
N LEU A 457 1.28 25.57 11.19
CA LEU A 457 1.62 24.23 10.71
C LEU A 457 0.49 23.60 9.88
N ALA A 458 -0.75 23.71 10.34
CA ALA A 458 -1.91 23.19 9.59
C ALA A 458 -2.10 23.92 8.25
N PHE A 459 -1.81 25.23 8.19
CA PHE A 459 -1.85 25.98 6.94
C PHE A 459 -0.81 25.49 5.93
N ILE A 460 0.43 25.28 6.36
CA ILE A 460 1.48 24.67 5.52
C ILE A 460 1.06 23.26 5.09
N SER A 461 0.50 22.47 6.01
CA SER A 461 0.01 21.11 5.72
C SER A 461 -1.14 21.09 4.73
N ALA A 462 -1.99 22.13 4.66
CA ALA A 462 -3.05 22.23 3.67
C ALA A 462 -2.50 22.29 2.23
N PHE A 463 -1.42 23.02 2.00
CA PHE A 463 -0.74 23.02 0.70
C PHE A 463 -0.07 21.69 0.40
N SER A 464 0.60 21.06 1.39
CA SER A 464 1.15 19.72 1.23
C SER A 464 0.06 18.71 0.87
N THR A 465 -1.11 18.80 1.50
CA THR A 465 -2.27 17.94 1.21
C THR A 465 -2.81 18.17 -0.21
N ALA A 466 -2.88 19.42 -0.68
CA ALA A 466 -3.31 19.73 -2.05
C ALA A 466 -2.38 19.08 -3.09
N MET A 467 -1.07 19.20 -2.88
CA MET A 467 -0.07 18.56 -3.75
C MET A 467 -0.08 17.04 -3.64
N LEU A 468 -0.33 16.49 -2.46
CA LEU A 468 -0.48 15.05 -2.24
C LEU A 468 -1.69 14.49 -3.00
N ILE A 469 -2.84 15.19 -2.96
CA ILE A 469 -4.03 14.81 -3.73
C ILE A 469 -3.72 14.82 -5.24
N LEU A 470 -3.10 15.88 -5.74
CA LEU A 470 -2.71 15.98 -7.15
C LEU A 470 -1.74 14.85 -7.57
N SER A 471 -0.78 14.53 -6.71
CA SER A 471 0.14 13.40 -6.93
C SER A 471 -0.60 12.05 -6.96
N ASN A 472 -1.58 11.83 -6.06
CA ASN A 472 -2.38 10.61 -6.08
C ASN A 472 -3.28 10.53 -7.32
N LEU A 473 -3.84 11.65 -7.81
CA LEU A 473 -4.57 11.68 -9.07
C LEU A 473 -3.68 11.35 -10.27
N MET A 474 -2.38 11.73 -10.24
CA MET A 474 -1.40 11.31 -11.24
C MET A 474 -1.26 9.78 -11.27
N PHE A 475 -1.23 9.14 -10.11
CA PHE A 475 -1.16 7.68 -10.00
C PHE A 475 -2.46 6.99 -10.46
N LEU A 476 -3.62 7.55 -10.09
CA LEU A 476 -4.94 6.92 -10.28
C LEU A 476 -5.58 7.24 -11.64
N GLY A 477 -5.26 8.38 -12.23
CA GLY A 477 -5.89 8.87 -13.47
C GLY A 477 -4.90 9.26 -14.58
N GLY A 478 -3.61 9.18 -14.30
CA GLY A 478 -2.57 9.53 -15.27
C GLY A 478 -2.28 11.03 -15.39
N ILE A 479 -1.37 11.35 -16.32
CA ILE A 479 -0.87 12.74 -16.54
C ILE A 479 -2.00 13.67 -16.95
N HIS A 480 -2.85 13.21 -17.85
CA HIS A 480 -3.93 14.04 -18.43
C HIS A 480 -4.92 14.51 -17.35
N VAL A 481 -5.41 13.58 -16.52
CA VAL A 481 -6.32 13.89 -15.41
C VAL A 481 -5.69 14.91 -14.47
N SER A 482 -4.46 14.69 -14.03
CA SER A 482 -3.75 15.62 -13.14
C SER A 482 -3.54 16.99 -13.77
N TRP A 483 -3.28 17.03 -15.08
CA TRP A 483 -3.15 18.31 -15.80
C TRP A 483 -4.47 19.09 -15.85
N VAL A 484 -5.61 18.43 -16.08
CA VAL A 484 -6.95 19.05 -16.03
C VAL A 484 -7.20 19.62 -14.63
N TYR A 485 -6.91 18.86 -13.57
CA TYR A 485 -7.04 19.36 -12.18
C TYR A 485 -6.13 20.56 -11.93
N TRP A 486 -4.86 20.48 -12.33
CA TRP A 486 -3.92 21.58 -12.18
C TRP A 486 -4.43 22.86 -12.87
N LYS A 487 -4.82 22.74 -14.13
CA LYS A 487 -5.33 23.86 -14.93
C LYS A 487 -6.60 24.46 -14.33
N ARG A 488 -7.59 23.63 -14.03
CA ARG A 488 -8.92 24.11 -13.57
C ARG A 488 -8.91 24.62 -12.14
N VAL A 489 -8.12 24.02 -11.25
CA VAL A 489 -8.08 24.42 -9.84
C VAL A 489 -7.09 25.55 -9.62
N PHE A 490 -5.83 25.38 -10.04
CA PHE A 490 -4.76 26.29 -9.64
C PHE A 490 -4.49 27.41 -10.64
N VAL A 491 -4.75 27.20 -11.94
CA VAL A 491 -4.50 28.25 -12.96
C VAL A 491 -5.76 29.07 -13.22
N GLN A 492 -6.85 28.43 -13.63
CA GLN A 492 -8.09 29.12 -13.98
C GLN A 492 -8.95 29.48 -12.75
N GLY A 493 -8.99 28.60 -11.75
CA GLY A 493 -9.81 28.72 -10.56
C GLY A 493 -9.07 29.21 -9.31
N TRP A 494 -7.91 29.80 -9.47
CA TRP A 494 -7.03 30.11 -8.35
C TRP A 494 -7.74 30.89 -7.20
N SER A 495 -8.57 31.86 -7.49
CA SER A 495 -9.31 32.64 -6.47
C SER A 495 -10.62 31.98 -6.02
N ASN A 496 -11.36 31.39 -6.98
CA ASN A 496 -12.71 30.90 -6.74
C ASN A 496 -12.79 29.41 -6.39
N VAL A 497 -11.74 28.66 -6.66
CA VAL A 497 -11.66 27.21 -6.42
C VAL A 497 -10.50 26.86 -5.48
N ALA A 498 -9.27 27.30 -5.79
CA ALA A 498 -8.10 26.91 -5.00
C ALA A 498 -8.14 27.48 -3.57
N LEU A 499 -8.52 28.74 -3.39
CA LEU A 499 -8.57 29.34 -2.04
C LEU A 499 -9.61 28.65 -1.14
N PRO A 500 -10.89 28.46 -1.55
CA PRO A 500 -11.85 27.69 -0.76
C PRO A 500 -11.38 26.26 -0.49
N MET A 501 -10.80 25.57 -1.50
CA MET A 501 -10.26 24.24 -1.35
C MET A 501 -9.15 24.18 -0.27
N VAL A 502 -8.18 25.10 -0.31
CA VAL A 502 -7.13 25.17 0.71
C VAL A 502 -7.73 25.45 2.09
N GLY A 503 -8.81 26.26 2.18
CA GLY A 503 -9.54 26.48 3.43
C GLY A 503 -10.16 25.21 4.01
N PHE A 504 -10.76 24.35 3.19
CA PHE A 504 -11.25 23.03 3.62
C PHE A 504 -10.09 22.09 3.96
N LEU A 505 -9.03 22.05 3.15
CA LEU A 505 -7.85 21.24 3.44
C LEU A 505 -7.14 21.67 4.72
N TYR A 506 -7.20 22.95 5.10
CA TYR A 506 -6.77 23.42 6.39
C TYR A 506 -7.57 22.75 7.54
N CYS A 507 -8.90 22.66 7.39
CA CYS A 507 -9.73 21.97 8.38
C CYS A 507 -9.35 20.48 8.49
N PHE A 508 -9.11 19.81 7.35
CA PHE A 508 -8.61 18.42 7.33
C PHE A 508 -7.27 18.28 8.03
N ALA A 509 -6.32 19.18 7.76
CA ALA A 509 -5.02 19.16 8.42
C ALA A 509 -5.15 19.32 9.94
N GLN A 510 -6.03 20.20 10.43
CA GLN A 510 -6.30 20.33 11.87
C GLN A 510 -6.87 19.06 12.47
N VAL A 511 -7.81 18.39 11.78
CA VAL A 511 -8.37 17.10 12.19
C VAL A 511 -7.30 16.02 12.23
N GLY A 512 -6.43 15.96 11.22
CA GLY A 512 -5.31 15.01 11.15
C GLY A 512 -4.30 15.20 12.29
N LEU A 513 -3.92 16.46 12.56
CA LEU A 513 -3.02 16.82 13.67
C LEU A 513 -3.61 16.44 15.03
N ASP A 514 -4.92 16.68 15.24
CA ASP A 514 -5.62 16.30 16.47
C ASP A 514 -5.63 14.77 16.68
N PHE A 515 -5.88 14.05 15.58
CA PHE A 515 -5.85 12.59 15.60
C PHE A 515 -4.47 12.04 15.97
N ASP A 516 -3.41 12.55 15.35
CA ASP A 516 -2.02 12.14 15.63
C ASP A 516 -1.62 12.43 17.08
N GLN A 517 -2.01 13.58 17.59
CA GLN A 517 -1.75 13.95 18.99
C GLN A 517 -2.45 13.01 19.98
N LYS A 518 -3.73 12.70 19.74
CA LYS A 518 -4.50 11.75 20.56
C LYS A 518 -3.93 10.33 20.50
N GLN A 519 -3.49 9.88 19.33
CA GLN A 519 -2.88 8.56 19.16
C GLN A 519 -1.52 8.47 19.91
N SER A 520 -0.69 9.51 19.82
CA SER A 520 0.59 9.55 20.53
C SER A 520 0.42 9.50 22.04
N ARG A 521 -0.57 10.22 22.60
CA ARG A 521 -0.88 10.18 24.04
C ARG A 521 -1.35 8.80 24.50
N ARG A 522 -2.17 8.12 23.72
CA ARG A 522 -2.60 6.74 24.03
C ARG A 522 -1.44 5.76 24.06
N GLN A 523 -0.50 5.88 23.12
CA GLN A 523 0.69 5.02 23.09
C GLN A 523 1.61 5.25 24.29
N SER A 524 1.82 6.51 24.71
CA SER A 524 2.63 6.83 25.89
C SER A 524 2.00 6.36 27.20
N SER A 525 0.67 6.29 27.28
CA SER A 525 -0.05 5.79 28.47
C SER A 525 -0.08 4.26 28.58
N THR A 526 0.19 3.52 27.49
CA THR A 526 0.19 2.06 27.47
C THR A 526 1.57 1.43 27.61
N THR A 527 2.65 2.21 27.54
CA THR A 527 4.01 1.75 27.87
C THR A 527 4.21 1.84 29.39
N PRO A 528 4.30 0.70 30.12
CA PRO A 528 4.64 0.76 31.54
C PRO A 528 6.03 1.40 31.68
N SER A 529 6.15 2.36 32.56
CA SER A 529 7.47 2.86 33.02
C SER A 529 8.24 1.68 33.61
N SER A 530 9.16 1.14 32.81
CA SER A 530 10.14 0.15 33.24
C SER A 530 11.26 0.83 34.02
#